data_636103508477dea236f251d91d7ab67a
#
_entry.id   636103508477dea236f251d91d7ab67a
#
_cell.length_a   1.000
_cell.length_b   1.000
_cell.length_c   1.000
_cell.angle_alpha   90.00
_cell.angle_beta   90.00
_cell.angle_gamma   90.00
#
_symmetry.space_group_name_H-M   'P 1'
#
loop_
_entity.id
_entity.type
_entity.pdbx_description
1 polymer ?
#
loop_
_entity_poly.entity_id
_entity_poly.type
_entity_poly.pdbx_seq_one_letter_code
_entity_poly.pdbx_strand_id
1 'polypeptide(L)'
;MNKALLCKWAWDIICGKGSLCLSLLRAKYLRLSDFLASHSAVGDSNFWKGVIGCLSLLVKGGCKQIGDGFSTRIWDDPWIPTTDSFRVTTSGAASFGLFLVSDLILPSRMWDERKIHCCFNLVDVESILKIPLPIQPRPDRWVWTFTKNGNFSAKSAYLVDQHQMFLNLSTLPRDVWLRIWNSRILPRHKLLWWQLLNDCFPTRLRLNRLFSISDLSCVICNFVDENIIHILFHCDFSRQLWLASPWIINPDPSSFSSALDRVRFIWRCDEIAGNHNEEIWLFAFILLDPIWQIRNSVLHGNTLPNPSSSYQLISKSFIATMNALKPNSLPLVSTWSPPLEGWTKINFDAATCPSFFVAAAVVRDWHGKVIKWQVRELVTSDPLEAEAAALEVAISLAIQESLINVVFERDSKLIIDNLLDTSLADLWQVSICLDNCRFRLHGIPCWNAVFVPRSCNFCAHNLARWGLGRICNSLDLNCVPPASMFCDYEASRG
;
A
#
# COMPACT_ATOMS: atom_id res chain seq x y z
N MET A 1 -8.80 -21.69 5.64
CA MET A 1 -7.85 -22.13 4.59
C MET A 1 -8.54 -22.86 3.44
N ASN A 2 -9.36 -23.87 3.65
CA ASN A 2 -10.06 -24.60 2.57
C ASN A 2 -10.89 -23.69 1.64
N LYS A 3 -11.63 -22.72 2.18
CA LYS A 3 -12.41 -21.75 1.39
C LYS A 3 -11.53 -20.97 0.43
N ALA A 4 -10.38 -20.47 0.87
CA ALA A 4 -9.44 -19.70 0.02
C ALA A 4 -8.83 -20.55 -1.11
N LEU A 5 -8.62 -21.85 -0.89
CA LEU A 5 -8.19 -22.77 -1.94
C LEU A 5 -9.30 -23.03 -2.98
N LEU A 6 -10.55 -23.19 -2.51
CA LEU A 6 -11.71 -23.34 -3.41
C LEU A 6 -11.97 -22.06 -4.21
N CYS A 7 -11.72 -20.88 -3.64
CA CYS A 7 -11.81 -19.59 -4.36
C CYS A 7 -10.91 -19.56 -5.61
N LYS A 8 -9.78 -20.26 -5.62
CA LYS A 8 -8.93 -20.34 -6.83
C LYS A 8 -9.66 -21.02 -8.00
N TRP A 9 -10.39 -22.11 -7.72
CA TRP A 9 -11.19 -22.79 -8.73
C TRP A 9 -12.32 -21.89 -9.26
N ALA A 10 -13.03 -21.24 -8.36
CA ALA A 10 -14.06 -20.27 -8.71
C ALA A 10 -13.50 -19.11 -9.55
N TRP A 11 -12.32 -18.58 -9.20
CA TRP A 11 -11.63 -17.53 -9.95
C TRP A 11 -11.22 -18.00 -11.35
N ASP A 12 -10.66 -19.21 -11.47
CA ASP A 12 -10.26 -19.77 -12.77
C ASP A 12 -11.48 -20.04 -13.68
N ILE A 13 -12.65 -20.32 -13.10
CA ILE A 13 -13.93 -20.41 -13.84
C ILE A 13 -14.33 -19.01 -14.36
N ILE A 14 -14.31 -17.99 -13.53
CA ILE A 14 -14.65 -16.61 -13.90
C ILE A 14 -13.73 -16.10 -15.02
N CYS A 15 -12.42 -16.34 -14.90
CA CYS A 15 -11.44 -15.92 -15.89
C CYS A 15 -11.47 -16.72 -17.20
N GLY A 16 -12.34 -17.69 -17.33
CA GLY A 16 -12.42 -18.49 -18.56
C GLY A 16 -11.22 -19.40 -18.83
N LYS A 17 -10.39 -19.70 -17.81
CA LYS A 17 -9.19 -20.53 -18.01
C LYS A 17 -9.53 -21.91 -18.57
N GLY A 18 -8.69 -22.39 -19.50
CA GLY A 18 -8.82 -23.70 -20.12
C GLY A 18 -8.12 -24.78 -19.29
N SER A 19 -8.88 -25.70 -18.73
CA SER A 19 -8.37 -26.98 -18.23
C SER A 19 -9.47 -28.04 -18.36
N LEU A 20 -9.09 -29.30 -18.48
CA LEU A 20 -10.07 -30.39 -18.60
C LEU A 20 -11.08 -30.39 -17.45
N CYS A 21 -10.59 -30.21 -16.23
CA CYS A 21 -11.44 -30.17 -15.04
C CYS A 21 -12.44 -29.00 -15.08
N LEU A 22 -11.99 -27.81 -15.44
CA LEU A 22 -12.85 -26.62 -15.56
C LEU A 22 -13.87 -26.78 -16.69
N SER A 23 -13.50 -27.40 -17.82
CA SER A 23 -14.40 -27.69 -18.92
C SER A 23 -15.51 -28.66 -18.49
N LEU A 24 -15.17 -29.71 -17.75
CA LEU A 24 -16.14 -30.63 -17.15
C LEU A 24 -17.09 -29.98 -16.16
N LEU A 25 -16.57 -29.11 -15.28
CA LEU A 25 -17.39 -28.37 -14.34
C LEU A 25 -18.36 -27.43 -15.04
N ARG A 26 -17.90 -26.69 -16.08
CA ARG A 26 -18.75 -25.81 -16.87
C ARG A 26 -19.84 -26.62 -17.60
N ALA A 27 -19.48 -27.72 -18.26
CA ALA A 27 -20.44 -28.59 -18.98
C ALA A 27 -21.49 -29.18 -18.02
N LYS A 28 -21.09 -29.57 -16.82
CA LYS A 28 -21.99 -30.19 -15.85
C LYS A 28 -22.89 -29.19 -15.13
N TYR A 29 -22.37 -28.04 -14.69
CA TYR A 29 -23.05 -27.16 -13.75
C TYR A 29 -23.45 -25.81 -14.34
N LEU A 30 -22.79 -25.32 -15.39
CA LEU A 30 -23.02 -23.95 -15.89
C LEU A 30 -23.76 -23.92 -17.23
N ARG A 31 -23.82 -24.99 -17.97
CA ARG A 31 -24.44 -25.13 -19.32
C ARG A 31 -24.72 -23.81 -20.08
N LEU A 32 -25.73 -23.04 -19.62
CA LEU A 32 -26.16 -21.73 -20.15
C LEU A 32 -26.25 -20.64 -19.09
N SER A 33 -25.90 -20.93 -17.82
CA SER A 33 -26.00 -19.98 -16.73
C SER A 33 -24.71 -19.24 -16.48
N ASP A 34 -24.82 -17.96 -16.08
CA ASP A 34 -23.70 -17.16 -15.61
C ASP A 34 -23.23 -17.71 -14.26
N PHE A 35 -21.91 -17.91 -14.12
CA PHE A 35 -21.32 -18.43 -12.88
C PHE A 35 -21.57 -17.51 -11.70
N LEU A 36 -21.51 -16.19 -11.89
CA LEU A 36 -21.73 -15.22 -10.81
C LEU A 36 -23.17 -15.19 -10.30
N ALA A 37 -24.13 -15.62 -11.13
CA ALA A 37 -25.54 -15.75 -10.76
C ALA A 37 -25.92 -17.17 -10.32
N SER A 38 -24.95 -18.10 -10.30
CA SER A 38 -25.22 -19.52 -10.00
C SER A 38 -25.41 -19.76 -8.50
N HIS A 39 -26.30 -20.69 -8.19
CA HIS A 39 -26.62 -21.12 -6.83
C HIS A 39 -26.40 -22.63 -6.72
N SER A 40 -26.11 -23.13 -5.54
CA SER A 40 -25.97 -24.57 -5.30
C SER A 40 -27.33 -25.25 -5.22
N ALA A 41 -27.48 -26.41 -5.87
CA ALA A 41 -28.67 -27.24 -5.84
C ALA A 41 -28.52 -28.44 -4.90
N VAL A 42 -29.63 -29.10 -4.55
CA VAL A 42 -29.65 -30.23 -3.60
C VAL A 42 -28.81 -31.41 -4.09
N GLY A 43 -28.75 -31.67 -5.41
CA GLY A 43 -27.98 -32.78 -6.03
C GLY A 43 -26.52 -32.46 -6.35
N ASP A 44 -26.03 -31.26 -6.03
CA ASP A 44 -24.64 -30.86 -6.35
C ASP A 44 -23.62 -31.56 -5.47
N SER A 45 -22.44 -31.80 -6.04
CA SER A 45 -21.31 -32.36 -5.26
C SER A 45 -20.85 -31.36 -4.18
N ASN A 46 -20.31 -31.90 -3.08
CA ASN A 46 -19.75 -31.07 -2.00
C ASN A 46 -18.65 -30.13 -2.48
N PHE A 47 -17.87 -30.56 -3.48
CA PHE A 47 -16.86 -29.70 -4.12
C PHE A 47 -17.52 -28.49 -4.80
N TRP A 48 -18.55 -28.71 -5.64
CA TRP A 48 -19.25 -27.63 -6.33
C TRP A 48 -19.96 -26.68 -5.36
N LYS A 49 -20.62 -27.23 -4.33
CA LYS A 49 -21.20 -26.41 -3.24
C LYS A 49 -20.15 -25.53 -2.57
N GLY A 50 -18.95 -26.06 -2.34
CA GLY A 50 -17.82 -25.30 -1.80
C GLY A 50 -17.33 -24.20 -2.76
N VAL A 51 -17.27 -24.47 -4.06
CA VAL A 51 -16.91 -23.47 -5.10
C VAL A 51 -17.94 -22.35 -5.17
N ILE A 52 -19.25 -22.67 -5.19
CA ILE A 52 -20.33 -21.68 -5.16
C ILE A 52 -20.29 -20.86 -3.85
N GLY A 53 -20.02 -21.51 -2.70
CA GLY A 53 -19.86 -20.83 -1.42
C GLY A 53 -18.73 -19.78 -1.36
N CYS A 54 -17.82 -19.79 -2.35
CA CYS A 54 -16.75 -18.79 -2.49
C CYS A 54 -17.20 -17.52 -3.22
N LEU A 55 -18.33 -17.51 -3.94
CA LEU A 55 -18.77 -16.36 -4.74
C LEU A 55 -18.89 -15.09 -3.91
N SER A 56 -19.40 -15.18 -2.68
CA SER A 56 -19.52 -14.04 -1.76
C SER A 56 -18.17 -13.36 -1.45
N LEU A 57 -17.07 -14.10 -1.47
CA LEU A 57 -15.73 -13.56 -1.28
C LEU A 57 -15.18 -13.00 -2.60
N LEU A 58 -15.43 -13.66 -3.73
CA LEU A 58 -14.94 -13.22 -5.04
C LEU A 58 -15.62 -11.93 -5.52
N VAL A 59 -16.90 -11.74 -5.25
CA VAL A 59 -17.64 -10.50 -5.58
C VAL A 59 -17.04 -9.27 -4.87
N LYS A 60 -16.37 -9.46 -3.73
CA LYS A 60 -15.75 -8.35 -2.98
C LYS A 60 -14.46 -7.83 -3.59
N GLY A 61 -13.79 -8.60 -4.41
CA GLY A 61 -12.50 -8.21 -4.96
C GLY A 61 -12.32 -8.49 -6.44
N GLY A 62 -13.30 -9.09 -7.08
CA GLY A 62 -13.28 -9.35 -8.52
C GLY A 62 -13.87 -8.18 -9.29
N CYS A 63 -13.07 -7.53 -10.12
CA CYS A 63 -13.48 -6.45 -10.99
C CYS A 63 -13.02 -6.73 -12.44
N LYS A 64 -13.77 -6.30 -13.44
CA LYS A 64 -13.34 -6.33 -14.84
C LYS A 64 -12.61 -5.03 -15.17
N GLN A 65 -11.38 -5.14 -15.59
CA GLN A 65 -10.63 -4.04 -16.19
C GLN A 65 -11.04 -3.94 -17.66
N ILE A 66 -11.53 -2.75 -18.05
CA ILE A 66 -12.04 -2.51 -19.38
C ILE A 66 -10.90 -2.41 -20.39
N GLY A 67 -11.00 -3.17 -21.45
CA GLY A 67 -10.16 -3.12 -22.61
C GLY A 67 -10.92 -2.55 -23.82
N ASP A 68 -11.58 -3.40 -24.60
CA ASP A 68 -12.42 -3.01 -25.73
C ASP A 68 -13.91 -2.86 -25.37
N GLY A 69 -14.32 -3.38 -24.22
CA GLY A 69 -15.68 -3.31 -23.70
C GLY A 69 -16.64 -4.33 -24.29
N PHE A 70 -16.19 -5.21 -25.21
CA PHE A 70 -17.08 -6.16 -25.89
C PHE A 70 -17.48 -7.36 -25.04
N SER A 71 -16.75 -7.65 -23.96
CA SER A 71 -17.04 -8.79 -23.09
C SER A 71 -17.64 -8.40 -21.74
N THR A 72 -17.93 -7.12 -21.53
CA THR A 72 -18.43 -6.59 -20.25
C THR A 72 -19.81 -6.00 -20.41
N ARG A 73 -20.76 -6.56 -19.66
CA ARG A 73 -22.15 -6.07 -19.61
C ARG A 73 -22.23 -4.88 -18.65
N ILE A 74 -22.83 -3.78 -19.10
CA ILE A 74 -22.90 -2.53 -18.34
C ILE A 74 -23.57 -2.74 -16.97
N TRP A 75 -24.71 -3.45 -16.97
CA TRP A 75 -25.62 -3.49 -15.82
C TRP A 75 -25.38 -4.68 -14.87
N ASP A 76 -24.77 -5.75 -15.38
CA ASP A 76 -24.64 -7.01 -14.64
C ASP A 76 -23.22 -7.26 -14.14
N ASP A 77 -22.21 -6.81 -14.85
CA ASP A 77 -20.83 -7.11 -14.53
C ASP A 77 -20.21 -6.09 -13.56
N PRO A 78 -19.24 -6.50 -12.72
CA PRO A 78 -18.50 -5.59 -11.85
C PRO A 78 -17.32 -4.99 -12.64
N TRP A 79 -17.41 -3.71 -13.02
CA TRP A 79 -16.40 -3.05 -13.84
C TRP A 79 -16.04 -1.61 -13.43
N ILE A 80 -16.66 -1.09 -12.37
CA ILE A 80 -16.38 0.25 -11.85
C ILE A 80 -15.55 0.13 -10.57
N PRO A 81 -14.21 0.31 -10.60
CA PRO A 81 -13.33 0.04 -9.45
C PRO A 81 -13.61 0.91 -8.21
N THR A 82 -14.24 2.06 -8.39
CA THR A 82 -14.48 3.07 -7.35
C THR A 82 -15.77 2.85 -6.56
N THR A 83 -16.66 1.96 -7.00
CA THR A 83 -17.90 1.63 -6.28
C THR A 83 -17.72 0.40 -5.39
N ASP A 84 -18.44 0.33 -4.26
CA ASP A 84 -18.33 -0.78 -3.29
C ASP A 84 -18.63 -2.16 -3.89
N SER A 85 -19.56 -2.21 -4.85
CA SER A 85 -19.95 -3.45 -5.56
C SER A 85 -19.24 -3.65 -6.89
N PHE A 86 -18.39 -2.72 -7.32
CA PHE A 86 -17.80 -2.62 -8.65
C PHE A 86 -18.84 -2.53 -9.79
N ARG A 87 -20.09 -2.19 -9.49
CA ARG A 87 -21.21 -2.14 -10.45
C ARG A 87 -21.80 -0.75 -10.51
N VAL A 88 -22.54 -0.49 -11.57
CA VAL A 88 -23.35 0.72 -11.68
C VAL A 88 -24.41 0.75 -10.58
N THR A 89 -24.67 1.95 -10.06
CA THR A 89 -25.70 2.19 -9.04
C THR A 89 -26.99 2.74 -9.64
N THR A 90 -26.96 3.16 -10.91
CA THR A 90 -28.11 3.66 -11.64
C THR A 90 -29.18 2.57 -11.80
N SER A 91 -30.40 2.89 -11.42
CA SER A 91 -31.58 2.04 -11.62
C SER A 91 -32.29 2.37 -12.93
N GLY A 92 -32.93 1.40 -13.58
CA GLY A 92 -33.72 1.64 -14.81
C GLY A 92 -33.02 1.22 -16.11
N ALA A 93 -32.11 0.29 -16.02
CA ALA A 93 -31.29 -0.24 -17.11
C ALA A 93 -32.00 -0.60 -18.44
N ALA A 94 -33.24 -1.08 -18.37
CA ALA A 94 -33.93 -1.63 -19.54
C ALA A 94 -34.40 -0.58 -20.57
N SER A 95 -34.39 0.70 -20.22
CA SER A 95 -34.95 1.77 -21.06
C SER A 95 -33.96 2.38 -22.06
N PHE A 96 -32.66 2.10 -21.96
CA PHE A 96 -31.64 2.81 -22.75
C PHE A 96 -31.12 2.03 -23.98
N GLY A 97 -31.46 0.73 -24.12
CA GLY A 97 -30.96 -0.09 -25.23
C GLY A 97 -29.44 -0.31 -25.23
N LEU A 98 -28.77 -0.08 -24.08
CA LEU A 98 -27.34 -0.26 -23.86
C LEU A 98 -27.08 -1.58 -23.16
N PHE A 99 -26.18 -2.41 -23.69
CA PHE A 99 -25.89 -3.73 -23.16
C PHE A 99 -24.43 -3.92 -22.77
N LEU A 100 -23.51 -3.50 -23.63
CA LEU A 100 -22.07 -3.72 -23.46
C LEU A 100 -21.35 -2.39 -23.20
N VAL A 101 -20.25 -2.47 -22.48
CA VAL A 101 -19.43 -1.25 -22.18
C VAL A 101 -18.89 -0.63 -23.48
N SER A 102 -18.67 -1.44 -24.52
CA SER A 102 -18.34 -0.94 -25.87
C SER A 102 -19.36 0.04 -26.44
N ASP A 103 -20.63 -0.01 -26.03
CA ASP A 103 -21.68 0.92 -26.47
C ASP A 103 -21.45 2.35 -25.92
N LEU A 104 -20.62 2.48 -24.90
CA LEU A 104 -20.23 3.73 -24.24
C LEU A 104 -18.88 4.27 -24.73
N ILE A 105 -18.19 3.54 -25.62
CA ILE A 105 -16.84 3.89 -26.09
C ILE A 105 -16.93 4.37 -27.55
N LEU A 106 -16.40 5.57 -27.80
CA LEU A 106 -16.30 6.13 -29.15
C LEU A 106 -15.22 5.41 -29.99
N PRO A 107 -15.28 5.47 -31.32
CA PRO A 107 -14.21 4.96 -32.20
C PRO A 107 -12.84 5.59 -31.92
N SER A 108 -12.80 6.81 -31.40
CA SER A 108 -11.59 7.51 -30.93
C SER A 108 -10.97 6.93 -29.66
N ARG A 109 -11.54 5.87 -29.11
CA ARG A 109 -11.11 5.25 -27.83
C ARG A 109 -11.24 6.19 -26.62
N MET A 110 -12.24 7.04 -26.63
CA MET A 110 -12.68 7.88 -25.53
C MET A 110 -14.09 7.50 -25.09
N TRP A 111 -14.45 7.85 -23.87
CA TRP A 111 -15.82 7.71 -23.39
C TRP A 111 -16.78 8.63 -24.16
N ASP A 112 -17.96 8.13 -24.48
CA ASP A 112 -19.05 8.95 -24.99
C ASP A 112 -19.72 9.69 -23.82
N GLU A 113 -19.12 10.84 -23.43
CA GLU A 113 -19.57 11.62 -22.29
C GLU A 113 -21.06 11.98 -22.38
N ARG A 114 -21.55 12.33 -23.58
CA ARG A 114 -22.96 12.69 -23.77
C ARG A 114 -23.89 11.54 -23.43
N LYS A 115 -23.57 10.36 -23.92
CA LYS A 115 -24.34 9.15 -23.67
C LYS A 115 -24.28 8.75 -22.20
N ILE A 116 -23.11 8.85 -21.57
CA ILE A 116 -22.91 8.55 -20.15
C ILE A 116 -23.72 9.51 -19.26
N HIS A 117 -23.65 10.81 -19.53
CA HIS A 117 -24.45 11.80 -18.78
C HIS A 117 -25.97 11.63 -18.95
N CYS A 118 -26.43 11.11 -20.11
CA CYS A 118 -27.86 10.87 -20.35
C CYS A 118 -28.39 9.61 -19.65
N CYS A 119 -27.54 8.60 -19.43
CA CYS A 119 -27.98 7.25 -19.02
C CYS A 119 -27.66 6.92 -17.56
N PHE A 120 -26.74 7.63 -16.92
CA PHE A 120 -26.25 7.30 -15.58
C PHE A 120 -26.44 8.46 -14.60
N ASN A 121 -26.55 8.13 -13.30
CA ASN A 121 -26.54 9.12 -12.23
C ASN A 121 -25.16 9.77 -12.09
N LEU A 122 -25.07 10.89 -11.39
CA LEU A 122 -23.82 11.66 -11.26
C LEU A 122 -22.66 10.85 -10.64
N VAL A 123 -22.94 9.96 -9.70
CA VAL A 123 -21.92 9.12 -9.04
C VAL A 123 -21.32 8.13 -10.02
N ASP A 124 -22.16 7.48 -10.83
CA ASP A 124 -21.71 6.56 -11.86
C ASP A 124 -20.97 7.30 -12.98
N VAL A 125 -21.46 8.47 -13.41
CA VAL A 125 -20.81 9.32 -14.41
C VAL A 125 -19.38 9.65 -13.99
N GLU A 126 -19.20 10.20 -12.79
CA GLU A 126 -17.86 10.52 -12.27
C GLU A 126 -16.96 9.29 -12.19
N SER A 127 -17.53 8.15 -11.78
CA SER A 127 -16.78 6.91 -11.64
C SER A 127 -16.36 6.33 -13.00
N ILE A 128 -17.25 6.34 -13.98
CA ILE A 128 -17.01 5.82 -15.35
C ILE A 128 -15.95 6.67 -16.06
N LEU A 129 -16.08 8.00 -16.02
CA LEU A 129 -15.16 8.91 -16.69
C LEU A 129 -13.72 8.86 -16.14
N LYS A 130 -13.55 8.38 -14.90
CA LYS A 130 -12.23 8.14 -14.28
C LYS A 130 -11.54 6.87 -14.79
N ILE A 131 -12.28 5.91 -15.39
CA ILE A 131 -11.69 4.66 -15.87
C ILE A 131 -10.87 4.94 -17.13
N PRO A 132 -9.55 4.68 -17.13
CA PRO A 132 -8.72 4.86 -18.30
C PRO A 132 -9.08 3.82 -19.38
N LEU A 133 -9.11 4.25 -20.64
CA LEU A 133 -9.28 3.36 -21.79
C LEU A 133 -7.94 3.16 -22.50
N PRO A 134 -7.63 1.93 -22.96
CA PRO A 134 -6.41 1.69 -23.72
C PRO A 134 -6.53 2.30 -25.13
N ILE A 135 -5.48 3.00 -25.60
CA ILE A 135 -5.37 3.54 -26.95
C ILE A 135 -5.44 2.39 -27.96
N GLN A 136 -4.69 1.31 -27.71
CA GLN A 136 -4.78 0.09 -28.51
C GLN A 136 -5.85 -0.83 -27.91
N PRO A 137 -6.86 -1.28 -28.72
CA PRO A 137 -7.87 -2.20 -28.27
C PRO A 137 -7.26 -3.49 -27.75
N ARG A 138 -7.71 -3.94 -26.59
CA ARG A 138 -7.37 -5.25 -26.01
C ARG A 138 -8.60 -5.83 -25.32
N PRO A 139 -8.71 -7.15 -25.15
CA PRO A 139 -9.85 -7.76 -24.45
C PRO A 139 -9.95 -7.27 -23.00
N ASP A 140 -11.19 -7.18 -22.51
CA ASP A 140 -11.44 -6.96 -21.09
C ASP A 140 -10.86 -8.14 -20.28
N ARG A 141 -10.36 -7.86 -19.08
CA ARG A 141 -9.81 -8.89 -18.21
C ARG A 141 -10.33 -8.81 -16.78
N TRP A 142 -10.46 -9.94 -16.11
CA TRP A 142 -10.70 -9.98 -14.69
C TRP A 142 -9.46 -9.60 -13.90
N VAL A 143 -9.62 -8.75 -12.89
CA VAL A 143 -8.58 -8.37 -11.94
C VAL A 143 -9.05 -8.62 -10.52
N TRP A 144 -8.12 -9.05 -9.69
CA TRP A 144 -8.31 -9.22 -8.26
C TRP A 144 -7.76 -7.99 -7.53
N THR A 145 -8.64 -7.12 -7.05
CA THR A 145 -8.29 -5.79 -6.54
C THR A 145 -7.44 -5.80 -5.27
N PHE A 146 -7.42 -6.91 -4.52
CA PHE A 146 -6.62 -7.07 -3.31
C PHE A 146 -5.15 -7.46 -3.55
N THR A 147 -4.70 -7.49 -4.80
CA THR A 147 -3.30 -7.69 -5.15
C THR A 147 -2.83 -6.57 -6.08
N LYS A 148 -1.58 -6.14 -5.94
CA LYS A 148 -1.02 -5.06 -6.77
C LYS A 148 -1.00 -5.42 -8.27
N ASN A 149 -0.75 -6.67 -8.60
CA ASN A 149 -0.68 -7.14 -9.98
C ASN A 149 -2.05 -7.57 -10.57
N GLY A 150 -3.14 -7.45 -9.82
CA GLY A 150 -4.46 -7.88 -10.26
C GLY A 150 -4.64 -9.40 -10.35
N ASN A 151 -3.63 -10.19 -10.02
CA ASN A 151 -3.71 -11.65 -10.08
C ASN A 151 -4.27 -12.22 -8.77
N PHE A 152 -5.20 -13.16 -8.90
CA PHE A 152 -5.75 -13.86 -7.74
C PHE A 152 -4.71 -14.76 -7.07
N SER A 153 -4.65 -14.70 -5.74
CA SER A 153 -3.91 -15.67 -4.93
C SER A 153 -4.74 -16.18 -3.76
N ALA A 154 -4.62 -17.46 -3.43
CA ALA A 154 -5.29 -18.04 -2.27
C ALA A 154 -4.90 -17.34 -0.96
N LYS A 155 -3.65 -16.82 -0.89
CA LYS A 155 -3.17 -16.04 0.26
C LYS A 155 -3.95 -14.74 0.41
N SER A 156 -4.14 -13.96 -0.65
CA SER A 156 -4.90 -12.71 -0.60
C SER A 156 -6.38 -12.95 -0.29
N ALA A 157 -7.00 -13.97 -0.88
CA ALA A 157 -8.37 -14.36 -0.58
C ALA A 157 -8.55 -14.78 0.89
N TYR A 158 -7.58 -15.54 1.44
CA TYR A 158 -7.57 -15.88 2.86
C TYR A 158 -7.48 -14.64 3.75
N LEU A 159 -6.60 -13.69 3.42
CA LEU A 159 -6.47 -12.46 4.20
C LEU A 159 -7.75 -11.62 4.19
N VAL A 160 -8.43 -11.53 3.05
CA VAL A 160 -9.72 -10.82 2.93
C VAL A 160 -10.80 -11.50 3.77
N ASP A 161 -10.90 -12.83 3.71
CA ASP A 161 -11.86 -13.63 4.51
C ASP A 161 -11.57 -13.48 6.01
N GLN A 162 -10.28 -13.52 6.41
CA GLN A 162 -9.87 -13.35 7.81
C GLN A 162 -10.06 -11.90 8.29
N HIS A 163 -9.76 -10.91 7.48
CA HIS A 163 -9.93 -9.51 7.85
C HIS A 163 -11.38 -9.22 8.27
N GLN A 164 -12.35 -9.83 7.61
CA GLN A 164 -13.75 -9.70 7.98
C GLN A 164 -14.11 -10.43 9.29
N MET A 165 -13.48 -11.58 9.53
CA MET A 165 -13.67 -12.31 10.79
C MET A 165 -13.04 -11.58 11.98
N PHE A 166 -11.99 -10.80 11.75
CA PHE A 166 -11.16 -10.20 12.80
C PHE A 166 -11.17 -8.64 12.78
N LEU A 167 -12.11 -8.02 12.08
CA LEU A 167 -12.28 -6.55 12.05
C LEU A 167 -12.36 -5.91 13.45
N ASN A 168 -12.70 -6.68 14.48
CA ASN A 168 -12.84 -6.21 15.87
C ASN A 168 -11.67 -6.60 16.79
N LEU A 169 -10.58 -7.18 16.28
CA LEU A 169 -9.51 -7.71 17.15
C LEU A 169 -8.31 -6.77 17.33
N SER A 170 -8.11 -5.78 16.49
CA SER A 170 -7.04 -4.80 16.67
C SER A 170 -7.58 -3.57 17.39
N THR A 171 -7.35 -3.48 18.70
CA THR A 171 -7.70 -2.31 19.51
C THR A 171 -6.74 -1.13 19.32
N LEU A 172 -5.70 -1.30 18.51
CA LEU A 172 -4.65 -0.31 18.30
C LEU A 172 -4.78 0.40 16.95
N PRO A 173 -4.55 1.72 16.92
CA PRO A 173 -4.52 2.52 15.70
C PRO A 173 -3.48 2.01 14.69
N ARG A 174 -3.74 2.24 13.40
CA ARG A 174 -2.88 1.78 12.29
C ARG A 174 -1.48 2.41 12.32
N ASP A 175 -1.37 3.65 12.73
CA ASP A 175 -0.11 4.40 12.85
C ASP A 175 0.86 3.77 13.86
N VAL A 176 0.35 3.22 14.98
CA VAL A 176 1.14 2.44 15.94
C VAL A 176 1.80 1.25 15.27
N TRP A 177 1.02 0.47 14.50
CA TRP A 177 1.54 -0.68 13.77
C TRP A 177 2.55 -0.28 12.71
N LEU A 178 2.29 0.78 11.95
CA LEU A 178 3.23 1.29 10.96
C LEU A 178 4.55 1.73 11.60
N ARG A 179 4.52 2.40 12.76
CA ARG A 179 5.72 2.81 13.49
C ARG A 179 6.55 1.61 13.93
N ILE A 180 5.91 0.54 14.45
CA ILE A 180 6.58 -0.70 14.85
C ILE A 180 7.21 -1.39 13.63
N TRP A 181 6.44 -1.61 12.57
CA TRP A 181 6.91 -2.38 11.42
C TRP A 181 7.93 -1.63 10.57
N ASN A 182 7.88 -0.30 10.50
CA ASN A 182 8.85 0.53 9.77
C ASN A 182 10.11 0.85 10.59
N SER A 183 10.13 0.59 11.90
CA SER A 183 11.32 0.81 12.72
C SER A 183 12.50 -0.04 12.24
N ARG A 184 13.74 0.49 12.38
CA ARG A 184 14.98 -0.16 11.94
C ARG A 184 15.54 -1.12 12.99
N ILE A 185 14.69 -1.97 13.58
CA ILE A 185 15.07 -2.98 14.58
C ILE A 185 14.99 -4.39 13.98
N LEU A 186 15.61 -5.36 14.67
CA LEU A 186 15.58 -6.75 14.24
C LEU A 186 14.15 -7.30 14.19
N PRO A 187 13.83 -8.15 13.20
CA PRO A 187 12.48 -8.73 13.06
C PRO A 187 11.98 -9.45 14.32
N ARG A 188 12.87 -10.11 15.08
CA ARG A 188 12.53 -10.78 16.35
C ARG A 188 11.96 -9.81 17.40
N HIS A 189 12.53 -8.60 17.52
CA HIS A 189 12.03 -7.59 18.46
C HIS A 189 10.65 -7.07 18.05
N LYS A 190 10.42 -6.85 16.73
CA LYS A 190 9.09 -6.50 16.21
C LYS A 190 8.05 -7.57 16.54
N LEU A 191 8.41 -8.85 16.40
CA LEU A 191 7.54 -9.95 16.72
C LEU A 191 7.20 -10.00 18.22
N LEU A 192 8.17 -9.79 19.11
CA LEU A 192 7.94 -9.73 20.55
C LEU A 192 6.98 -8.60 20.93
N TRP A 193 7.14 -7.43 20.33
CA TRP A 193 6.19 -6.32 20.54
C TRP A 193 4.80 -6.65 20.01
N TRP A 194 4.71 -7.28 18.84
CA TRP A 194 3.44 -7.75 18.31
C TRP A 194 2.77 -8.77 19.29
N GLN A 195 3.55 -9.70 19.83
CA GLN A 195 3.06 -10.66 20.82
C GLN A 195 2.61 -9.97 22.12
N LEU A 196 3.35 -8.97 22.61
CA LEU A 196 3.00 -8.20 23.78
C LEU A 196 1.67 -7.46 23.60
N LEU A 197 1.51 -6.78 22.45
CA LEU A 197 0.32 -5.98 22.16
C LEU A 197 -0.93 -6.82 21.87
N ASN A 198 -0.75 -8.10 21.50
CA ASN A 198 -1.85 -9.04 21.28
C ASN A 198 -1.99 -10.08 22.42
N ASP A 199 -1.33 -9.90 23.55
CA ASP A 199 -1.32 -10.83 24.68
C ASP A 199 -1.01 -12.28 24.27
N CYS A 200 -0.04 -12.48 23.34
CA CYS A 200 0.25 -13.79 22.75
C CYS A 200 1.45 -14.52 23.38
N PHE A 201 2.07 -13.98 24.43
CA PHE A 201 3.18 -14.66 25.10
C PHE A 201 2.72 -15.92 25.84
N PRO A 202 3.48 -17.02 25.75
CA PRO A 202 3.16 -18.28 26.44
C PRO A 202 3.60 -18.25 27.90
N THR A 203 2.96 -17.40 28.72
CA THR A 203 3.14 -17.34 30.18
C THR A 203 2.35 -18.46 30.87
N ARG A 204 2.72 -18.79 32.10
CA ARG A 204 2.02 -19.83 32.87
C ARG A 204 0.53 -19.56 33.02
N LEU A 205 0.15 -18.32 33.32
CA LEU A 205 -1.26 -17.89 33.42
C LEU A 205 -2.01 -18.06 32.11
N ARG A 206 -1.36 -17.76 30.95
CA ARG A 206 -1.98 -17.96 29.66
C ARG A 206 -2.09 -19.41 29.27
N LEU A 207 -1.02 -20.18 29.50
CA LEU A 207 -0.99 -21.62 29.19
C LEU A 207 -1.96 -22.41 30.06
N ASN A 208 -2.23 -21.98 31.31
CA ASN A 208 -3.20 -22.60 32.19
C ASN A 208 -4.64 -22.59 31.61
N ARG A 209 -4.94 -21.72 30.65
CA ARG A 209 -6.22 -21.75 29.92
C ARG A 209 -6.37 -22.97 28.99
N LEU A 210 -5.25 -23.58 28.61
CA LEU A 210 -5.19 -24.73 27.69
C LEU A 210 -4.76 -26.01 28.38
N PHE A 211 -3.92 -25.88 29.40
CA PHE A 211 -3.30 -26.99 30.13
C PHE A 211 -3.40 -26.70 31.62
N SER A 212 -3.75 -27.70 32.45
CA SER A 212 -3.74 -27.55 33.92
C SER A 212 -2.30 -27.42 34.43
N ILE A 213 -1.92 -26.22 34.88
CA ILE A 213 -0.61 -25.92 35.45
C ILE A 213 -0.77 -25.74 36.94
N SER A 214 -0.07 -26.54 37.73
CA SER A 214 -0.19 -26.58 39.20
C SER A 214 0.40 -25.34 39.89
N ASP A 215 1.45 -24.77 39.32
CA ASP A 215 2.13 -23.58 39.84
C ASP A 215 2.10 -22.47 38.81
N LEU A 216 1.40 -21.39 39.14
CA LEU A 216 1.24 -20.19 38.26
C LEU A 216 2.21 -19.08 38.61
N SER A 217 3.02 -19.23 39.66
CA SER A 217 3.94 -18.19 40.14
C SER A 217 5.00 -17.82 39.08
N CYS A 218 5.43 -16.60 39.10
CA CYS A 218 6.52 -16.09 38.23
C CYS A 218 7.82 -16.85 38.52
N VAL A 219 8.43 -17.45 37.52
CA VAL A 219 9.69 -18.22 37.67
C VAL A 219 10.88 -17.38 38.11
N ILE A 220 10.80 -16.06 38.00
CA ILE A 220 11.88 -15.13 38.37
C ILE A 220 11.77 -14.74 39.85
N CYS A 221 10.61 -14.27 40.30
CA CYS A 221 10.45 -13.76 41.69
C CYS A 221 9.72 -14.73 42.63
N ASN A 222 8.98 -15.69 42.12
CA ASN A 222 8.17 -16.71 42.86
C ASN A 222 7.05 -16.12 43.74
N PHE A 223 6.66 -14.84 43.57
CA PHE A 223 5.68 -14.18 44.45
C PHE A 223 4.32 -13.95 43.82
N VAL A 224 4.27 -13.69 42.53
CA VAL A 224 3.06 -13.25 41.81
C VAL A 224 2.81 -14.15 40.62
N ASP A 225 1.54 -14.34 40.25
CA ASP A 225 1.16 -15.11 39.07
C ASP A 225 1.86 -14.58 37.81
N GLU A 226 2.37 -15.55 37.03
CA GLU A 226 3.14 -15.25 35.85
C GLU A 226 2.24 -14.77 34.70
N ASN A 227 2.10 -13.46 34.56
CA ASN A 227 1.56 -12.82 33.39
C ASN A 227 2.64 -12.00 32.67
N ILE A 228 2.39 -11.63 31.41
CA ILE A 228 3.40 -10.96 30.57
C ILE A 228 3.77 -9.57 31.09
N ILE A 229 2.82 -8.85 31.66
CA ILE A 229 3.04 -7.51 32.19
C ILE A 229 3.92 -7.56 33.43
N HIS A 230 3.64 -8.52 34.33
CA HIS A 230 4.50 -8.76 35.46
C HIS A 230 5.94 -9.09 35.04
N ILE A 231 6.13 -10.06 34.13
CA ILE A 231 7.47 -10.46 33.70
C ILE A 231 8.25 -9.31 33.09
N LEU A 232 7.63 -8.54 32.18
CA LEU A 232 8.36 -7.56 31.39
C LEU A 232 8.52 -6.21 32.09
N PHE A 233 7.62 -5.85 33.03
CA PHE A 233 7.58 -4.51 33.62
C PHE A 233 7.57 -4.49 35.14
N HIS A 234 6.87 -5.40 35.82
CA HIS A 234 6.60 -5.30 37.25
C HIS A 234 7.44 -6.23 38.11
N CYS A 235 8.01 -7.30 37.54
CA CYS A 235 8.92 -8.17 38.28
C CYS A 235 10.13 -7.35 38.74
N ASP A 236 10.56 -7.50 40.01
CA ASP A 236 11.67 -6.72 40.57
C ASP A 236 12.95 -6.80 39.74
N PHE A 237 13.22 -7.94 39.16
CA PHE A 237 14.34 -8.12 38.23
C PHE A 237 14.19 -7.21 37.00
N SER A 238 13.05 -7.24 36.34
CA SER A 238 12.79 -6.47 35.11
C SER A 238 12.72 -4.97 35.42
N ARG A 239 12.11 -4.61 36.55
CA ARG A 239 12.04 -3.22 37.02
C ARG A 239 13.42 -2.62 37.24
N GLN A 240 14.35 -3.38 37.80
CA GLN A 240 15.75 -2.95 37.94
C GLN A 240 16.42 -2.68 36.60
N LEU A 241 16.14 -3.48 35.56
CA LEU A 241 16.67 -3.27 34.23
C LEU A 241 16.11 -1.99 33.56
N TRP A 242 14.82 -1.69 33.77
CA TRP A 242 14.20 -0.44 33.31
C TRP A 242 14.78 0.77 34.04
N LEU A 243 14.92 0.71 35.33
CA LEU A 243 15.50 1.78 36.15
C LEU A 243 16.99 2.04 35.85
N ALA A 244 17.73 1.01 35.47
CA ALA A 244 19.13 1.12 35.05
C ALA A 244 19.30 1.79 33.68
N SER A 245 18.20 2.02 32.92
CA SER A 245 18.27 2.72 31.62
C SER A 245 18.81 4.14 31.80
N PRO A 246 19.42 4.75 30.75
CA PRO A 246 19.92 6.13 30.80
C PRO A 246 18.83 7.15 31.14
N TRP A 247 17.56 6.78 30.93
CA TRP A 247 16.39 7.65 31.22
C TRP A 247 15.69 7.31 32.54
N ILE A 248 16.21 6.37 33.35
CA ILE A 248 15.66 5.96 34.66
C ILE A 248 14.14 5.65 34.54
N ILE A 249 13.77 4.85 33.56
CA ILE A 249 12.37 4.53 33.30
C ILE A 249 11.81 3.68 34.45
N ASN A 250 10.76 4.17 35.12
CA ASN A 250 10.05 3.43 36.17
C ASN A 250 8.67 3.00 35.65
N PRO A 251 8.45 1.71 35.35
CA PRO A 251 7.15 1.21 34.92
C PRO A 251 6.13 1.33 36.06
N ASP A 252 5.12 2.18 35.90
CA ASP A 252 4.01 2.31 36.84
C ASP A 252 3.03 1.14 36.67
N PRO A 253 2.71 0.37 37.72
CA PRO A 253 1.75 -0.72 37.66
C PRO A 253 0.38 -0.38 37.09
N SER A 254 -0.09 0.84 37.28
CA SER A 254 -1.40 1.32 36.80
C SER A 254 -1.45 1.53 35.27
N SER A 255 -0.30 1.58 34.59
CA SER A 255 -0.18 2.01 33.19
C SER A 255 -0.31 0.90 32.15
N PHE A 256 -0.73 -0.32 32.50
CA PHE A 256 -0.63 -1.49 31.59
C PHE A 256 -1.91 -2.30 31.43
N SER A 257 -3.08 -1.75 31.72
CA SER A 257 -4.35 -2.47 31.68
C SER A 257 -4.75 -2.88 30.25
N SER A 258 -4.43 -2.07 29.25
CA SER A 258 -4.72 -2.33 27.85
C SER A 258 -3.48 -2.34 26.96
N ALA A 259 -3.60 -2.86 25.73
CA ALA A 259 -2.56 -2.77 24.71
C ALA A 259 -2.21 -1.30 24.39
N LEU A 260 -3.19 -0.42 24.40
CA LEU A 260 -3.00 1.00 24.18
C LEU A 260 -2.20 1.67 25.31
N ASP A 261 -2.42 1.25 26.56
CA ASP A 261 -1.66 1.77 27.71
C ASP A 261 -0.19 1.38 27.62
N ARG A 262 0.12 0.18 27.12
CA ARG A 262 1.50 -0.28 26.85
C ARG A 262 2.20 0.60 25.84
N VAL A 263 1.48 1.00 24.79
CA VAL A 263 2.00 1.95 23.79
C VAL A 263 2.13 3.35 24.36
N ARG A 264 1.13 3.81 25.11
CA ARG A 264 1.17 5.12 25.79
C ARG A 264 2.30 5.23 26.80
N PHE A 265 2.62 4.15 27.51
CA PHE A 265 3.76 4.13 28.41
C PHE A 265 5.05 4.50 27.67
N ILE A 266 5.30 3.92 26.52
CA ILE A 266 6.49 4.21 25.71
C ILE A 266 6.42 5.63 25.14
N TRP A 267 5.25 6.12 24.75
CA TRP A 267 5.07 7.50 24.29
C TRP A 267 5.30 8.53 25.41
N ARG A 268 4.89 8.22 26.66
CA ARG A 268 5.22 9.08 27.81
C ARG A 268 6.72 9.11 28.10
N CYS A 269 7.43 8.02 27.84
CA CYS A 269 8.89 8.03 27.92
C CYS A 269 9.49 9.00 26.88
N ASP A 270 8.85 9.19 25.73
CA ASP A 270 9.22 10.18 24.72
C ASP A 270 9.10 11.63 25.26
N GLU A 271 8.06 11.93 26.03
CA GLU A 271 7.85 13.26 26.65
C GLU A 271 8.94 13.59 27.69
N ILE A 272 9.47 12.59 28.39
CA ILE A 272 10.52 12.74 29.39
C ILE A 272 11.91 12.99 28.76
N ALA A 273 12.14 12.49 27.55
CA ALA A 273 13.46 12.41 26.92
C ALA A 273 13.75 13.53 25.91
N GLY A 274 12.81 14.42 25.59
CA GLY A 274 13.03 15.51 24.65
C GLY A 274 13.39 14.99 23.23
N ASN A 275 14.57 15.36 22.71
CA ASN A 275 15.01 15.00 21.35
C ASN A 275 15.48 13.54 21.16
N HIS A 276 15.37 12.66 22.19
CA HIS A 276 15.88 11.27 22.15
C HIS A 276 14.82 10.19 21.88
N ASN A 277 13.71 10.55 21.27
CA ASN A 277 12.54 9.67 21.06
C ASN A 277 12.87 8.33 20.38
N GLU A 278 13.72 8.33 19.36
CA GLU A 278 14.09 7.10 18.65
C GLU A 278 14.95 6.16 19.50
N GLU A 279 15.79 6.70 20.35
CA GLU A 279 16.70 5.93 21.20
C GLU A 279 15.94 5.19 22.32
N ILE A 280 14.95 5.84 22.95
CA ILE A 280 14.09 5.22 23.95
C ILE A 280 13.27 4.08 23.34
N TRP A 281 12.68 4.30 22.17
CA TRP A 281 11.97 3.27 21.46
C TRP A 281 12.87 2.07 21.18
N LEU A 282 14.07 2.33 20.66
CA LEU A 282 15.04 1.29 20.36
C LEU A 282 15.43 0.51 21.60
N PHE A 283 15.70 1.19 22.71
CA PHE A 283 16.02 0.57 24.00
C PHE A 283 14.87 -0.31 24.49
N ALA A 284 13.65 0.22 24.53
CA ALA A 284 12.46 -0.52 24.93
C ALA A 284 12.24 -1.76 24.05
N PHE A 285 12.45 -1.66 22.73
CA PHE A 285 12.35 -2.78 21.82
C PHE A 285 13.39 -3.87 22.09
N ILE A 286 14.63 -3.47 22.38
CA ILE A 286 15.72 -4.39 22.67
C ILE A 286 15.56 -5.04 24.02
N LEU A 287 15.09 -4.32 25.03
CA LEU A 287 15.04 -4.78 26.42
C LEU A 287 14.10 -6.00 26.65
N LEU A 288 12.99 -6.08 25.91
CA LEU A 288 12.02 -7.15 26.12
C LEU A 288 12.58 -8.54 25.76
N ASP A 289 13.42 -8.65 24.74
CA ASP A 289 13.98 -9.93 24.29
C ASP A 289 14.88 -10.60 25.36
N PRO A 290 15.90 -9.94 25.94
CA PRO A 290 16.69 -10.49 27.04
C PRO A 290 15.86 -10.86 28.27
N ILE A 291 14.90 -10.04 28.69
CA ILE A 291 14.03 -10.38 29.83
C ILE A 291 13.29 -11.70 29.57
N TRP A 292 12.72 -11.85 28.37
CA TRP A 292 12.01 -13.07 27.98
C TRP A 292 12.95 -14.28 27.87
N GLN A 293 14.17 -14.09 27.36
CA GLN A 293 15.20 -15.14 27.30
C GLN A 293 15.66 -15.57 28.70
N ILE A 294 15.86 -14.62 29.61
CA ILE A 294 16.24 -14.89 31.00
C ILE A 294 15.11 -15.68 31.69
N ARG A 295 13.85 -15.26 31.53
CA ARG A 295 12.70 -16.01 32.03
C ARG A 295 12.71 -17.45 31.53
N ASN A 296 12.90 -17.66 30.24
CA ASN A 296 12.94 -19.03 29.69
C ASN A 296 14.14 -19.82 30.18
N SER A 297 15.30 -19.20 30.32
CA SER A 297 16.50 -19.82 30.89
C SER A 297 16.28 -20.31 32.31
N VAL A 298 15.69 -19.48 33.17
CA VAL A 298 15.33 -19.85 34.55
C VAL A 298 14.29 -20.96 34.57
N LEU A 299 13.28 -20.92 33.70
CA LEU A 299 12.28 -21.99 33.57
C LEU A 299 12.92 -23.36 33.26
N HIS A 300 14.02 -23.37 32.49
CA HIS A 300 14.77 -24.58 32.15
C HIS A 300 15.88 -24.93 33.13
N GLY A 301 15.87 -24.38 34.35
CA GLY A 301 16.73 -24.76 35.47
C GLY A 301 18.05 -24.02 35.59
N ASN A 302 18.27 -22.95 34.79
CA ASN A 302 19.42 -22.11 34.97
C ASN A 302 19.24 -21.12 36.12
N THR A 303 20.33 -20.70 36.71
CA THR A 303 20.32 -19.68 37.77
C THR A 303 19.96 -18.31 37.21
N LEU A 304 19.19 -17.54 38.00
CA LEU A 304 18.87 -16.17 37.66
C LEU A 304 20.15 -15.29 37.63
N PRO A 305 20.48 -14.63 36.51
CA PRO A 305 21.66 -13.78 36.45
C PRO A 305 21.48 -12.52 37.30
N ASN A 306 22.60 -11.90 37.70
CA ASN A 306 22.57 -10.62 38.40
C ASN A 306 22.01 -9.53 37.47
N PRO A 307 21.05 -8.68 37.94
CA PRO A 307 20.49 -7.59 37.14
C PRO A 307 21.55 -6.64 36.54
N SER A 308 22.59 -6.30 37.28
CA SER A 308 23.66 -5.39 36.81
C SER A 308 24.46 -5.99 35.63
N SER A 309 24.81 -7.30 35.71
CA SER A 309 25.50 -7.96 34.61
C SER A 309 24.60 -8.14 33.37
N SER A 310 23.32 -8.43 33.59
CA SER A 310 22.32 -8.49 32.52
C SER A 310 22.15 -7.14 31.82
N TYR A 311 22.07 -6.05 32.61
CA TYR A 311 22.01 -4.71 32.05
C TYR A 311 23.24 -4.34 31.21
N GLN A 312 24.46 -4.70 31.66
CA GLN A 312 25.67 -4.45 30.87
C GLN A 312 25.63 -5.12 29.49
N LEU A 313 25.12 -6.35 29.40
CA LEU A 313 24.95 -7.06 28.13
C LEU A 313 23.89 -6.38 27.24
N ILE A 314 22.78 -5.98 27.84
CA ILE A 314 21.70 -5.26 27.13
C ILE A 314 22.20 -3.90 26.61
N SER A 315 22.91 -3.16 27.45
CA SER A 315 23.51 -1.86 27.08
C SER A 315 24.53 -1.99 25.93
N LYS A 316 25.38 -3.02 25.96
CA LYS A 316 26.29 -3.30 24.84
C LYS A 316 25.53 -3.59 23.54
N SER A 317 24.46 -4.41 23.59
CA SER A 317 23.61 -4.71 22.44
C SER A 317 22.91 -3.45 21.92
N PHE A 318 22.40 -2.61 22.80
CA PHE A 318 21.81 -1.33 22.44
C PHE A 318 22.78 -0.40 21.74
N ILE A 319 23.99 -0.17 22.31
CA ILE A 319 25.03 0.66 21.72
C ILE A 319 25.47 0.12 20.36
N ALA A 320 25.67 -1.19 20.24
CA ALA A 320 26.02 -1.84 18.98
C ALA A 320 24.94 -1.61 17.90
N THR A 321 23.68 -1.73 18.28
CA THR A 321 22.54 -1.49 17.38
C THR A 321 22.48 -0.02 16.98
N MET A 322 22.64 0.90 17.93
CA MET A 322 22.69 2.35 17.64
C MET A 322 23.81 2.70 16.66
N ASN A 323 25.01 2.14 16.85
CA ASN A 323 26.13 2.39 15.95
C ASN A 323 25.90 1.79 14.55
N ALA A 324 25.25 0.63 14.44
CA ALA A 324 24.89 0.02 13.16
C ALA A 324 23.77 0.78 12.45
N LEU A 325 22.93 1.53 13.17
CA LEU A 325 21.85 2.35 12.62
C LEU A 325 22.30 3.76 12.22
N LYS A 326 23.48 4.21 12.70
CA LYS A 326 24.08 5.46 12.20
C LYS A 326 24.34 5.31 10.71
N PRO A 327 23.87 6.24 9.86
CA PRO A 327 24.17 6.18 8.43
C PRO A 327 25.70 6.21 8.25
N ASN A 328 26.21 5.19 7.59
CA ASN A 328 27.63 5.08 7.20
C ASN A 328 27.99 6.04 6.07
N SER A 329 27.92 7.28 6.24
CA SER A 329 28.12 8.44 5.38
C SER A 329 26.87 9.30 5.32
N LEU A 330 27.06 10.61 5.35
CA LEU A 330 26.10 11.56 4.79
C LEU A 330 25.76 11.02 3.38
N PRO A 331 24.47 10.83 3.03
CA PRO A 331 24.14 10.54 1.66
C PRO A 331 24.80 11.65 0.84
N LEU A 332 25.61 11.28 -0.15
CA LEU A 332 26.04 12.22 -1.17
C LEU A 332 24.74 12.86 -1.67
N VAL A 333 24.50 14.12 -1.32
CA VAL A 333 23.35 14.87 -1.82
C VAL A 333 23.61 14.99 -3.31
N SER A 334 23.05 14.05 -4.07
CA SER A 334 23.08 14.14 -5.52
C SER A 334 22.27 15.35 -5.89
N THR A 335 22.92 16.34 -6.49
CA THR A 335 22.28 17.51 -7.09
C THR A 335 21.90 17.18 -8.52
N TRP A 336 20.84 17.78 -9.01
CA TRP A 336 20.45 17.62 -10.41
C TRP A 336 21.54 18.17 -11.33
N SER A 337 21.78 17.50 -12.45
CA SER A 337 22.72 17.93 -13.50
C SER A 337 22.03 18.06 -14.85
N PRO A 338 22.41 19.05 -15.68
CA PRO A 338 21.86 19.17 -17.03
C PRO A 338 22.16 17.95 -17.90
N PRO A 339 21.37 17.69 -18.96
CA PRO A 339 21.64 16.61 -19.91
C PRO A 339 22.83 16.97 -20.83
N LEU A 340 23.23 15.99 -21.64
CA LEU A 340 24.23 16.22 -22.70
C LEU A 340 23.71 17.20 -23.75
N GLU A 341 24.62 17.85 -24.47
CA GLU A 341 24.27 18.74 -25.57
C GLU A 341 23.35 18.05 -26.59
N GLY A 342 22.30 18.75 -27.02
CA GLY A 342 21.28 18.23 -27.93
C GLY A 342 20.22 17.35 -27.26
N TRP A 343 20.29 17.13 -25.94
CA TRP A 343 19.27 16.45 -25.15
C TRP A 343 18.49 17.42 -24.27
N THR A 344 17.28 17.02 -23.95
CA THR A 344 16.43 17.69 -22.96
C THR A 344 16.08 16.74 -21.82
N LYS A 345 15.96 17.26 -20.62
CA LYS A 345 15.45 16.52 -19.47
C LYS A 345 14.05 17.01 -19.11
N ILE A 346 13.16 16.06 -18.83
CA ILE A 346 11.83 16.35 -18.31
C ILE A 346 11.71 15.74 -16.94
N ASN A 347 11.70 16.60 -15.92
CA ASN A 347 11.36 16.20 -14.55
C ASN A 347 9.85 16.29 -14.38
N PHE A 348 9.25 15.29 -13.77
CA PHE A 348 7.81 15.26 -13.52
C PHE A 348 7.49 14.72 -12.13
N ASP A 349 6.38 15.23 -11.54
CA ASP A 349 5.92 14.84 -10.21
C ASP A 349 4.41 15.01 -10.06
N ALA A 350 3.83 14.41 -9.01
CA ALA A 350 2.44 14.62 -8.63
C ALA A 350 2.35 15.04 -7.16
N ALA A 351 1.60 16.11 -6.89
CA ALA A 351 1.26 16.55 -5.55
C ALA A 351 -0.16 16.15 -5.18
N THR A 352 -0.40 15.85 -3.91
CA THR A 352 -1.66 15.29 -3.41
C THR A 352 -2.35 16.21 -2.41
N CYS A 353 -3.68 16.30 -2.50
CA CYS A 353 -4.59 16.83 -1.49
C CYS A 353 -5.67 15.77 -1.21
N PRO A 354 -6.39 15.79 -0.08
CA PRO A 354 -7.42 14.80 0.20
C PRO A 354 -8.49 14.61 -0.88
N SER A 355 -8.74 15.64 -1.71
CA SER A 355 -9.82 15.64 -2.70
C SER A 355 -9.36 15.58 -4.16
N PHE A 356 -8.09 15.85 -4.48
CA PHE A 356 -7.58 15.87 -5.84
C PHE A 356 -6.05 15.80 -5.91
N PHE A 357 -5.51 15.63 -7.11
CA PHE A 357 -4.07 15.56 -7.37
C PHE A 357 -3.69 16.56 -8.46
N VAL A 358 -2.44 16.95 -8.46
CA VAL A 358 -1.87 17.84 -9.48
C VAL A 358 -0.59 17.24 -10.04
N ALA A 359 -0.55 17.02 -11.34
CA ALA A 359 0.68 16.64 -12.04
C ALA A 359 1.41 17.88 -12.54
N ALA A 360 2.74 17.83 -12.48
CA ALA A 360 3.61 18.85 -13.05
C ALA A 360 4.75 18.21 -13.85
N ALA A 361 5.13 18.85 -14.94
CA ALA A 361 6.28 18.51 -15.77
C ALA A 361 7.07 19.76 -16.11
N VAL A 362 8.41 19.67 -16.05
CA VAL A 362 9.34 20.78 -16.36
C VAL A 362 10.37 20.28 -17.36
N VAL A 363 10.49 20.96 -18.48
CA VAL A 363 11.48 20.69 -19.55
C VAL A 363 12.68 21.61 -19.37
N ARG A 364 13.88 21.03 -19.32
CA ARG A 364 15.14 21.77 -19.22
C ARG A 364 16.11 21.37 -20.33
N ASP A 365 16.83 22.35 -20.89
CA ASP A 365 17.85 22.14 -21.90
C ASP A 365 19.21 21.70 -21.30
N TRP A 366 20.20 21.54 -22.18
CA TRP A 366 21.56 21.17 -21.77
C TRP A 366 22.33 22.25 -21.02
N HIS A 367 21.81 23.47 -20.97
CA HIS A 367 22.31 24.54 -20.10
C HIS A 367 21.61 24.56 -18.73
N GLY A 368 20.62 23.68 -18.50
CA GLY A 368 19.79 23.67 -17.30
C GLY A 368 18.68 24.71 -17.29
N LYS A 369 18.48 25.42 -18.41
CA LYS A 369 17.44 26.44 -18.52
C LYS A 369 16.08 25.79 -18.72
N VAL A 370 15.07 26.26 -17.97
CA VAL A 370 13.68 25.85 -18.17
C VAL A 370 13.18 26.40 -19.53
N ILE A 371 12.79 25.46 -20.41
CA ILE A 371 12.24 25.78 -21.73
C ILE A 371 10.72 25.83 -21.64
N LYS A 372 10.12 24.86 -20.97
CA LYS A 372 8.67 24.71 -20.88
C LYS A 372 8.29 24.04 -19.57
N TRP A 373 7.06 24.24 -19.17
CA TRP A 373 6.45 23.57 -18.02
C TRP A 373 4.96 23.34 -18.27
N GLN A 374 4.40 22.38 -17.59
CA GLN A 374 2.95 22.12 -17.59
C GLN A 374 2.50 21.68 -16.20
N VAL A 375 1.34 22.16 -15.79
CA VAL A 375 0.63 21.75 -14.59
C VAL A 375 -0.78 21.36 -14.98
N ARG A 376 -1.27 20.22 -14.47
CA ARG A 376 -2.60 19.71 -14.76
C ARG A 376 -3.25 19.17 -13.49
N GLU A 377 -4.50 19.53 -13.26
CA GLU A 377 -5.34 18.85 -12.28
C GLU A 377 -5.67 17.43 -12.74
N LEU A 378 -5.63 16.50 -11.81
CA LEU A 378 -5.89 15.08 -12.05
C LEU A 378 -7.13 14.64 -11.28
N VAL A 379 -8.04 13.99 -11.99
CA VAL A 379 -9.27 13.43 -11.42
C VAL A 379 -9.02 11.97 -11.03
N THR A 380 -8.26 11.75 -9.97
CA THR A 380 -8.01 10.42 -9.38
C THR A 380 -8.00 10.52 -7.86
N SER A 381 -8.19 9.40 -7.17
CA SER A 381 -8.12 9.28 -5.71
C SER A 381 -6.94 8.42 -5.24
N ASP A 382 -6.18 7.83 -6.17
CA ASP A 382 -5.06 6.95 -5.88
C ASP A 382 -3.72 7.62 -6.19
N PRO A 383 -2.78 7.69 -5.23
CA PRO A 383 -1.46 8.28 -5.45
C PRO A 383 -0.67 7.63 -6.59
N LEU A 384 -0.80 6.31 -6.78
CA LEU A 384 -0.10 5.59 -7.83
C LEU A 384 -0.62 5.96 -9.22
N GLU A 385 -1.94 6.13 -9.34
CA GLU A 385 -2.56 6.63 -10.58
C GLU A 385 -2.12 8.06 -10.89
N ALA A 386 -2.02 8.91 -9.87
CA ALA A 386 -1.50 10.28 -10.04
C ALA A 386 -0.04 10.28 -10.51
N GLU A 387 0.78 9.39 -9.99
CA GLU A 387 2.16 9.21 -10.43
C GLU A 387 2.26 8.77 -11.90
N ALA A 388 1.41 7.83 -12.34
CA ALA A 388 1.37 7.38 -13.73
C ALA A 388 0.82 8.48 -14.65
N ALA A 389 -0.19 9.23 -14.22
CA ALA A 389 -0.74 10.35 -14.97
C ALA A 389 0.25 11.51 -15.14
N ALA A 390 1.13 11.75 -14.16
CA ALA A 390 2.19 12.73 -14.28
C ALA A 390 3.20 12.36 -15.39
N LEU A 391 3.49 11.07 -15.60
CA LEU A 391 4.28 10.60 -16.73
C LEU A 391 3.57 10.89 -18.06
N GLU A 392 2.26 10.69 -18.13
CA GLU A 392 1.46 11.01 -19.33
C GLU A 392 1.51 12.51 -19.67
N VAL A 393 1.47 13.38 -18.65
CA VAL A 393 1.65 14.84 -18.83
C VAL A 393 3.03 15.15 -19.40
N ALA A 394 4.09 14.53 -18.86
CA ALA A 394 5.46 14.73 -19.33
C ALA A 394 5.65 14.28 -20.79
N ILE A 395 5.11 13.12 -21.16
CA ILE A 395 5.17 12.61 -22.53
C ILE A 395 4.36 13.49 -23.48
N SER A 396 3.17 13.94 -23.08
CA SER A 396 2.34 14.84 -23.88
C SER A 396 3.06 16.15 -24.15
N LEU A 397 3.74 16.70 -23.13
CA LEU A 397 4.52 17.92 -23.25
C LEU A 397 5.71 17.74 -24.21
N ALA A 398 6.42 16.60 -24.14
CA ALA A 398 7.52 16.28 -25.07
C ALA A 398 7.06 16.22 -26.52
N ILE A 399 5.89 15.62 -26.78
CA ILE A 399 5.30 15.51 -28.12
C ILE A 399 4.84 16.90 -28.62
N GLN A 400 4.17 17.68 -27.77
CA GLN A 400 3.69 19.04 -28.12
C GLN A 400 4.84 19.97 -28.51
N GLU A 401 5.97 19.88 -27.80
CA GLU A 401 7.16 20.67 -28.06
C GLU A 401 8.08 20.02 -29.14
N SER A 402 7.64 18.93 -29.78
CA SER A 402 8.37 18.17 -30.82
C SER A 402 9.81 17.83 -30.43
N LEU A 403 10.02 17.42 -29.19
CA LEU A 403 11.36 17.09 -28.66
C LEU A 403 11.85 15.77 -29.27
N ILE A 404 13.14 15.74 -29.66
CA ILE A 404 13.75 14.61 -30.36
C ILE A 404 14.49 13.68 -29.39
N ASN A 405 15.32 14.25 -28.52
CA ASN A 405 16.15 13.52 -27.57
C ASN A 405 15.71 13.87 -26.14
N VAL A 406 15.08 12.96 -25.42
CA VAL A 406 14.43 13.24 -24.13
C VAL A 406 14.85 12.25 -23.05
N VAL A 407 15.22 12.75 -21.89
CA VAL A 407 15.36 11.94 -20.67
C VAL A 407 14.25 12.33 -19.71
N PHE A 408 13.40 11.37 -19.39
CA PHE A 408 12.36 11.51 -18.37
C PHE A 408 12.93 11.14 -17.00
N GLU A 409 12.84 12.06 -16.02
CA GLU A 409 13.39 11.86 -14.68
C GLU A 409 12.30 11.95 -13.62
N ARG A 410 12.31 10.98 -12.69
CA ARG A 410 11.38 10.91 -11.57
C ARG A 410 11.95 10.21 -10.35
N ASP A 411 11.44 10.58 -9.15
CA ASP A 411 11.77 9.96 -7.86
C ASP A 411 10.85 8.79 -7.45
N SER A 412 10.02 8.31 -8.36
CA SER A 412 9.25 7.06 -8.19
C SER A 412 9.87 5.93 -8.99
N LYS A 413 10.69 5.11 -8.32
CA LYS A 413 11.33 3.96 -8.95
C LYS A 413 10.31 2.97 -9.52
N LEU A 414 9.17 2.79 -8.82
CA LEU A 414 8.14 1.85 -9.23
C LEU A 414 7.56 2.17 -10.62
N ILE A 415 7.30 3.45 -10.91
CA ILE A 415 6.77 3.88 -12.23
C ILE A 415 7.82 3.72 -13.31
N ILE A 416 9.07 4.11 -13.05
CA ILE A 416 10.17 4.00 -14.02
C ILE A 416 10.46 2.55 -14.36
N ASP A 417 10.60 1.68 -13.35
CA ASP A 417 10.87 0.25 -13.57
C ASP A 417 9.74 -0.41 -14.38
N ASN A 418 8.46 -0.15 -14.03
CA ASN A 418 7.32 -0.68 -14.77
C ASN A 418 7.17 -0.07 -16.17
N LEU A 419 7.61 1.15 -16.42
CA LEU A 419 7.63 1.74 -17.75
C LEU A 419 8.64 1.01 -18.66
N LEU A 420 9.84 0.71 -18.13
CA LEU A 420 10.95 0.16 -18.89
C LEU A 420 10.88 -1.36 -19.06
N ASP A 421 10.39 -2.07 -18.05
CA ASP A 421 10.35 -3.53 -18.03
C ASP A 421 8.90 -4.05 -18.01
N THR A 422 8.45 -4.57 -19.15
CA THR A 422 7.13 -5.18 -19.31
C THR A 422 7.01 -6.57 -18.68
N SER A 423 8.13 -7.17 -18.24
CA SER A 423 8.13 -8.47 -17.56
C SER A 423 7.84 -8.35 -16.06
N LEU A 424 7.96 -7.15 -15.48
CA LEU A 424 7.58 -6.90 -14.11
C LEU A 424 6.07 -7.10 -13.93
N ALA A 425 5.68 -7.60 -12.75
CA ALA A 425 4.29 -7.81 -12.42
C ALA A 425 3.51 -6.48 -12.57
N ASP A 426 2.67 -6.43 -13.60
CA ASP A 426 1.85 -5.25 -13.91
C ASP A 426 1.12 -4.76 -12.66
N LEU A 427 1.25 -3.48 -12.39
CA LEU A 427 0.38 -2.78 -11.45
C LEU A 427 -0.96 -2.58 -12.15
N TRP A 428 -1.95 -3.44 -11.88
CA TRP A 428 -3.21 -3.46 -12.64
C TRP A 428 -3.92 -2.11 -12.69
N GLN A 429 -3.82 -1.30 -11.63
CA GLN A 429 -4.42 0.03 -11.53
C GLN A 429 -3.89 1.00 -12.59
N VAL A 430 -2.59 0.96 -12.85
CA VAL A 430 -1.92 1.88 -13.77
C VAL A 430 -1.47 1.24 -15.08
N SER A 431 -1.74 -0.06 -15.28
CA SER A 431 -1.28 -0.80 -16.46
C SER A 431 -1.76 -0.16 -17.76
N ILE A 432 -3.01 0.30 -17.83
CA ILE A 432 -3.56 0.97 -19.03
C ILE A 432 -2.84 2.29 -19.28
N CYS A 433 -2.64 3.09 -18.23
CA CYS A 433 -1.93 4.36 -18.34
C CYS A 433 -0.48 4.14 -18.81
N LEU A 434 0.24 3.17 -18.24
CA LEU A 434 1.60 2.85 -18.66
C LEU A 434 1.67 2.31 -20.09
N ASP A 435 0.71 1.48 -20.53
CA ASP A 435 0.64 1.01 -21.92
C ASP A 435 0.37 2.15 -22.88
N ASN A 436 -0.51 3.08 -22.52
CA ASN A 436 -0.75 4.31 -23.28
C ASN A 436 0.50 5.19 -23.36
N CYS A 437 1.25 5.29 -22.24
CA CYS A 437 2.54 6.00 -22.20
C CYS A 437 3.55 5.34 -23.15
N ARG A 438 3.72 4.03 -23.09
CA ARG A 438 4.61 3.27 -24.00
C ARG A 438 4.23 3.49 -25.47
N PHE A 439 2.95 3.42 -25.78
CA PHE A 439 2.46 3.67 -27.14
C PHE A 439 2.81 5.08 -27.60
N ARG A 440 2.57 6.11 -26.79
CA ARG A 440 2.89 7.51 -27.15
C ARG A 440 4.38 7.77 -27.27
N LEU A 441 5.22 7.08 -26.50
CA LEU A 441 6.67 7.19 -26.57
C LEU A 441 7.25 6.78 -27.94
N HIS A 442 6.54 5.95 -28.74
CA HIS A 442 6.94 5.68 -30.14
C HIS A 442 6.93 6.93 -31.02
N GLY A 443 6.23 8.00 -30.62
CA GLY A 443 6.25 9.31 -31.30
C GLY A 443 7.47 10.17 -30.98
N ILE A 444 8.35 9.75 -30.05
CA ILE A 444 9.59 10.46 -29.67
C ILE A 444 10.77 9.66 -30.22
N PRO A 445 11.58 10.24 -31.13
CA PRO A 445 12.63 9.50 -31.85
C PRO A 445 13.67 8.84 -30.94
N CYS A 446 14.09 9.53 -29.89
CA CYS A 446 15.06 9.00 -28.93
C CYS A 446 14.68 9.42 -27.51
N TRP A 447 14.44 8.46 -26.66
CA TRP A 447 14.08 8.73 -25.27
C TRP A 447 14.68 7.70 -24.30
N ASN A 448 14.81 8.13 -23.05
CA ASN A 448 15.16 7.27 -21.92
C ASN A 448 14.34 7.71 -20.70
N ALA A 449 14.19 6.82 -19.73
CA ALA A 449 13.55 7.14 -18.44
C ALA A 449 14.45 6.68 -17.30
N VAL A 450 14.66 7.54 -16.30
CA VAL A 450 15.63 7.30 -15.24
C VAL A 450 15.00 7.64 -13.88
N PHE A 451 15.18 6.72 -12.92
CA PHE A 451 14.93 7.03 -11.53
C PHE A 451 16.00 7.98 -11.00
N VAL A 452 15.59 9.06 -10.36
CA VAL A 452 16.48 10.01 -9.69
C VAL A 452 16.07 10.18 -8.22
N PRO A 453 17.02 10.47 -7.31
CA PRO A 453 16.66 10.83 -5.95
C PRO A 453 15.79 12.09 -5.92
N ARG A 454 14.96 12.23 -4.87
CA ARG A 454 14.08 13.39 -4.71
C ARG A 454 14.82 14.74 -4.78
N SER A 455 16.07 14.78 -4.28
CA SER A 455 16.94 15.96 -4.39
C SER A 455 17.23 16.40 -5.83
N CYS A 456 17.10 15.50 -6.81
CA CYS A 456 17.24 15.79 -8.24
C CYS A 456 15.89 16.06 -8.93
N ASN A 457 14.75 15.98 -8.20
CA ASN A 457 13.41 16.19 -8.74
C ASN A 457 12.67 17.38 -8.11
N PHE A 458 13.36 18.22 -7.31
CA PHE A 458 12.73 19.34 -6.59
C PHE A 458 12.00 20.31 -7.52
N CYS A 459 12.54 20.61 -8.70
CA CYS A 459 11.93 21.52 -9.65
C CYS A 459 10.48 21.09 -10.00
N ALA A 460 10.29 19.82 -10.37
CA ALA A 460 8.95 19.29 -10.66
C ALA A 460 8.09 19.20 -9.39
N HIS A 461 8.68 18.82 -8.27
CA HIS A 461 8.02 18.75 -6.98
C HIS A 461 7.47 20.11 -6.53
N ASN A 462 8.29 21.15 -6.57
CA ASN A 462 7.89 22.51 -6.22
C ASN A 462 6.76 23.00 -7.12
N LEU A 463 6.85 22.73 -8.43
CA LEU A 463 5.84 23.13 -9.40
C LEU A 463 4.51 22.40 -9.16
N ALA A 464 4.53 21.11 -8.85
CA ALA A 464 3.32 20.35 -8.52
C ALA A 464 2.65 20.91 -7.24
N ARG A 465 3.43 21.21 -6.20
CA ARG A 465 2.94 21.82 -4.95
C ARG A 465 2.38 23.23 -5.18
N TRP A 466 3.02 24.04 -6.01
CA TRP A 466 2.52 25.35 -6.40
C TRP A 466 1.16 25.24 -7.09
N GLY A 467 1.03 24.34 -8.08
CA GLY A 467 -0.24 24.08 -8.75
C GLY A 467 -1.34 23.64 -7.79
N LEU A 468 -1.00 22.74 -6.85
CA LEU A 468 -1.91 22.31 -5.79
C LEU A 468 -2.41 23.48 -4.94
N GLY A 469 -1.51 24.37 -4.50
CA GLY A 469 -1.87 25.56 -3.73
C GLY A 469 -2.79 26.50 -4.50
N ARG A 470 -2.61 26.63 -5.81
CA ARG A 470 -3.49 27.47 -6.66
C ARG A 470 -4.89 26.90 -6.75
N ILE A 471 -5.05 25.61 -7.02
CA ILE A 471 -6.36 24.98 -7.09
C ILE A 471 -7.06 25.05 -5.72
N CYS A 472 -6.37 24.77 -4.61
CA CYS A 472 -6.93 24.91 -3.27
C CYS A 472 -7.48 26.32 -2.97
N ASN A 473 -6.89 27.36 -3.60
CA ASN A 473 -7.34 28.75 -3.46
C ASN A 473 -8.22 29.21 -4.63
N SER A 474 -8.72 28.30 -5.49
CA SER A 474 -9.54 28.58 -6.67
C SER A 474 -8.88 29.57 -7.65
N LEU A 475 -7.55 29.48 -7.80
CA LEU A 475 -6.76 30.35 -8.68
C LEU A 475 -6.43 29.63 -9.99
N ASP A 476 -6.30 30.41 -11.08
CA ASP A 476 -5.98 29.88 -12.41
C ASP A 476 -4.57 29.25 -12.48
N LEU A 477 -4.48 28.06 -13.07
CA LEU A 477 -3.24 27.35 -13.33
C LEU A 477 -2.45 27.92 -14.53
N ASN A 478 -3.08 28.74 -15.39
CA ASN A 478 -2.43 29.29 -16.59
C ASN A 478 -1.51 30.48 -16.30
N CYS A 479 -1.39 30.89 -15.04
CA CYS A 479 -0.45 31.95 -14.69
C CYS A 479 0.99 31.42 -14.60
N VAL A 480 1.97 32.31 -14.87
CA VAL A 480 3.39 31.98 -14.83
C VAL A 480 3.82 31.69 -13.37
N PRO A 481 4.40 30.52 -13.07
CA PRO A 481 4.92 30.25 -11.75
C PRO A 481 6.07 31.19 -11.38
N PRO A 482 6.23 31.54 -10.08
CA PRO A 482 7.40 32.27 -9.62
C PRO A 482 8.70 31.55 -9.96
N ALA A 483 9.77 32.29 -10.28
CA ALA A 483 11.07 31.70 -10.62
C ALA A 483 11.62 30.78 -9.50
N SER A 484 11.26 31.03 -8.24
CA SER A 484 11.62 30.19 -7.08
C SER A 484 11.05 28.77 -7.15
N MET A 485 10.02 28.50 -7.95
CA MET A 485 9.47 27.15 -8.15
C MET A 485 10.37 26.27 -9.03
N PHE A 486 11.25 26.87 -9.81
CA PHE A 486 12.17 26.16 -10.71
C PHE A 486 13.56 25.92 -10.11
N CYS A 487 13.71 25.98 -8.80
CA CYS A 487 14.96 25.72 -8.12
C CYS A 487 15.18 24.21 -7.87
N ASP A 488 16.44 23.81 -7.70
CA ASP A 488 16.85 22.42 -7.42
C ASP A 488 17.01 22.18 -5.89
N TYR A 489 16.21 22.86 -5.08
CA TYR A 489 16.04 22.65 -3.65
C TYR A 489 14.57 22.79 -3.27
N GLU A 490 14.19 22.29 -2.10
CA GLU A 490 12.80 22.40 -1.65
C GLU A 490 12.44 23.86 -1.36
N ALA A 491 11.54 24.42 -2.17
CA ALA A 491 11.08 25.80 -1.96
C ALA A 491 10.24 25.88 -0.68
N SER A 492 10.52 26.91 0.13
CA SER A 492 9.70 27.22 1.30
C SER A 492 8.26 27.52 0.87
N ARG A 493 7.30 27.10 1.69
CA ARG A 493 5.89 27.43 1.47
C ARG A 493 5.77 28.96 1.55
N GLY A 494 5.54 29.59 0.39
CA GLY A 494 5.15 30.99 0.32
C GLY A 494 3.70 31.17 0.73
#